data_6a5c1bdb2243adeaa5bd3cfa6fcf0066
#
_entry.id   6a5c1bdb2243adeaa5bd3cfa6fcf0066
#
_cell.length_a   1.000
_cell.length_b   1.000
_cell.length_c   1.000
_cell.angle_alpha   90.00
_cell.angle_beta   90.00
_cell.angle_gamma   90.00
#
_symmetry.space_group_name_H-M   'P 1'
#
loop_
_entity.id
_entity.type
_entity.pdbx_description
1 polymer ?
#
loop_
_entity_poly.entity_id
_entity_poly.type
_entity_poly.pdbx_seq_one_letter_code
_entity_poly.pdbx_strand_id
1 'polypeptide(L)'
;ERLQFTTNVFANTFSQGGVSNFLELYIEFNDVAENYERGLDIKTGIAFSSYKSAFGLTKREAFFSYPDNVFAYRVETEKPKDLKVRAVIPYLGVRGADDGGRTGEIFANDGCIEIKGTLPSRNLSYDAKVAVITDGEKTIENGEIVVRNALCAVILLVFDTSYKLCPEAFSTHRAVGEDPTEKVASRLVAALKLGYEKLKERHIADFSSIMNRVEFDIGGRYDGRTTDELLSSYKEGNDEPYLEE
;
A
#
# COMPACT_ATOMS: atom_id res chain seq x y z
N GLU A 1 -11.88 -26.92 31.91
CA GLU A 1 -10.85 -25.96 32.34
C GLU A 1 -9.96 -25.50 31.17
N ARG A 2 -9.39 -26.43 30.40
CA ARG A 2 -8.49 -26.08 29.27
C ARG A 2 -9.22 -25.36 28.14
N LEU A 3 -10.46 -25.72 27.85
CA LEU A 3 -11.30 -25.04 26.85
C LEU A 3 -11.70 -23.63 27.33
N GLN A 4 -11.99 -23.50 28.60
CA GLN A 4 -12.36 -22.22 29.22
C GLN A 4 -11.18 -21.25 29.28
N PHE A 5 -9.97 -21.74 29.51
CA PHE A 5 -8.73 -20.96 29.46
C PHE A 5 -8.47 -20.48 28.03
N THR A 6 -8.60 -21.36 27.02
CA THR A 6 -8.42 -20.99 25.61
C THR A 6 -9.44 -19.94 25.16
N THR A 7 -10.70 -20.09 25.58
CA THR A 7 -11.77 -19.14 25.25
C THR A 7 -11.53 -17.78 25.90
N ASN A 8 -11.07 -17.76 27.14
CA ASN A 8 -10.80 -16.50 27.84
C ASN A 8 -9.53 -15.79 27.36
N VAL A 9 -8.52 -16.51 26.90
CA VAL A 9 -7.24 -15.93 26.45
C VAL A 9 -7.26 -15.56 24.97
N PHE A 10 -7.95 -16.35 24.13
CA PHE A 10 -7.91 -16.19 22.68
C PHE A 10 -9.22 -15.74 22.04
N ALA A 11 -10.35 -15.89 22.71
CA ALA A 11 -11.66 -15.53 22.19
C ALA A 11 -12.19 -14.16 22.70
N ASN A 12 -11.45 -13.46 23.53
CA ASN A 12 -11.83 -12.14 23.95
C ASN A 12 -11.44 -11.13 22.86
N THR A 13 -12.33 -10.96 21.89
CA THR A 13 -12.16 -10.05 20.75
C THR A 13 -11.92 -8.59 21.17
N PHE A 14 -12.24 -8.21 22.41
CA PHE A 14 -11.98 -6.86 22.92
C PHE A 14 -10.53 -6.63 23.36
N SER A 15 -9.74 -7.68 23.57
CA SER A 15 -8.37 -7.55 24.08
C SER A 15 -7.29 -7.53 22.99
N GLN A 16 -7.59 -7.99 21.78
CA GLN A 16 -6.58 -8.15 20.74
C GLN A 16 -6.41 -6.91 19.85
N GLY A 17 -7.38 -5.99 19.85
CA GLY A 17 -7.42 -4.89 18.89
C GLY A 17 -7.56 -5.39 17.45
N GLY A 18 -8.18 -4.64 16.60
CA GLY A 18 -8.29 -4.91 15.17
C GLY A 18 -7.38 -3.98 14.36
N VAL A 19 -6.93 -4.45 13.21
CA VAL A 19 -6.38 -3.55 12.19
C VAL A 19 -7.54 -2.91 11.47
N SER A 20 -7.58 -1.57 11.44
CA SER A 20 -8.62 -0.81 10.78
C SER A 20 -8.05 -0.06 9.59
N ASN A 21 -8.73 -0.15 8.46
CA ASN A 21 -8.38 0.60 7.26
C ASN A 21 -8.82 2.07 7.43
N PHE A 22 -7.89 3.01 7.44
CA PHE A 22 -8.19 4.46 7.56
C PHE A 22 -8.02 5.23 6.25
N LEU A 23 -7.45 4.59 5.23
CA LEU A 23 -7.19 5.19 3.93
C LEU A 23 -7.36 4.16 2.82
N GLU A 24 -8.04 4.55 1.77
CA GLU A 24 -8.02 3.91 0.46
C GLU A 24 -7.51 4.90 -0.57
N LEU A 25 -6.48 4.50 -1.31
CA LEU A 25 -5.89 5.29 -2.40
C LEU A 25 -6.28 4.68 -3.74
N TYR A 26 -6.92 5.47 -4.58
CA TYR A 26 -7.33 5.08 -5.93
C TYR A 26 -6.45 5.78 -6.95
N ILE A 27 -5.91 5.00 -7.87
CA ILE A 27 -5.17 5.47 -9.04
C ILE A 27 -5.94 5.00 -10.26
N GLU A 28 -6.62 5.93 -10.92
CA GLU A 28 -7.58 5.63 -11.98
C GLU A 28 -7.00 5.98 -13.35
N PHE A 29 -7.17 5.07 -14.28
CA PHE A 29 -6.77 5.22 -15.67
C PHE A 29 -8.00 4.99 -16.56
N ASN A 30 -8.12 5.78 -17.61
CA ASN A 30 -9.20 5.64 -18.57
C ASN A 30 -8.74 4.88 -19.82
N ASP A 31 -8.36 3.61 -19.64
CA ASP A 31 -7.94 2.74 -20.73
C ASP A 31 -8.42 1.29 -20.52
N VAL A 32 -8.46 0.55 -21.62
CA VAL A 32 -8.77 -0.88 -21.65
C VAL A 32 -7.46 -1.64 -21.77
N ALA A 33 -7.20 -2.54 -20.84
CA ALA A 33 -5.99 -3.34 -20.81
C ALA A 33 -6.14 -4.60 -21.67
N GLU A 34 -5.15 -4.85 -22.54
CA GLU A 34 -4.98 -6.09 -23.28
C GLU A 34 -3.63 -6.72 -22.91
N ASN A 35 -3.54 -8.04 -22.95
CA ASN A 35 -2.32 -8.78 -22.60
C ASN A 35 -1.79 -8.38 -21.22
N TYR A 36 -2.69 -8.39 -20.22
CA TYR A 36 -2.37 -8.00 -18.86
C TYR A 36 -1.54 -9.07 -18.16
N GLU A 37 -0.41 -8.66 -17.61
CA GLU A 37 0.47 -9.46 -16.79
C GLU A 37 0.68 -8.76 -15.44
N ARG A 38 0.78 -9.51 -14.37
CA ARG A 38 1.16 -9.01 -13.05
C ARG A 38 1.97 -10.04 -12.29
N GLY A 39 2.79 -9.58 -11.38
CA GLY A 39 3.59 -10.45 -10.53
C GLY A 39 4.14 -9.71 -9.32
N LEU A 40 4.77 -10.49 -8.47
CA LEU A 40 5.59 -10.03 -7.36
C LEU A 40 6.98 -10.65 -7.50
N ASP A 41 8.00 -9.83 -7.61
CA ASP A 41 9.37 -10.30 -7.48
C ASP A 41 9.69 -10.49 -5.99
N ILE A 42 9.70 -11.72 -5.53
CA ILE A 42 9.94 -12.07 -4.13
C ILE A 42 11.38 -11.83 -3.67
N LYS A 43 12.34 -11.68 -4.58
CA LYS A 43 13.74 -11.36 -4.24
C LYS A 43 13.95 -9.87 -3.98
N THR A 44 13.18 -9.04 -4.64
CA THR A 44 13.26 -7.58 -4.53
C THR A 44 12.10 -6.95 -3.76
N GLY A 45 11.00 -7.69 -3.54
CA GLY A 45 9.79 -7.19 -2.91
C GLY A 45 9.03 -6.17 -3.75
N ILE A 46 9.20 -6.20 -5.08
CA ILE A 46 8.54 -5.28 -6.00
C ILE A 46 7.36 -5.97 -6.68
N ALA A 47 6.17 -5.41 -6.47
CA ALA A 47 5.00 -5.78 -7.26
C ALA A 47 5.03 -5.04 -8.59
N PHE A 48 4.72 -5.73 -9.68
CA PHE A 48 4.69 -5.16 -11.00
C PHE A 48 3.44 -5.56 -11.79
N SER A 49 3.10 -4.75 -12.77
CA SER A 49 2.16 -5.15 -13.81
C SER A 49 2.49 -4.48 -15.14
N SER A 50 2.14 -5.14 -16.23
CA SER A 50 2.24 -4.58 -17.56
C SER A 50 1.02 -4.96 -18.41
N TYR A 51 0.66 -4.10 -19.36
CA TYR A 51 -0.41 -4.34 -20.32
C TYR A 51 -0.29 -3.42 -21.52
N LYS A 52 -0.94 -3.80 -22.62
CA LYS A 52 -1.09 -2.96 -23.80
C LYS A 52 -2.44 -2.25 -23.79
N SER A 53 -2.47 -1.04 -24.29
CA SER A 53 -3.69 -0.26 -24.49
C SER A 53 -3.55 0.64 -25.73
N ALA A 54 -4.52 1.52 -25.97
CA ALA A 54 -4.42 2.55 -27.02
C ALA A 54 -3.20 3.49 -26.81
N PHE A 55 -2.67 3.57 -25.57
CA PHE A 55 -1.50 4.35 -25.19
C PHE A 55 -0.16 3.57 -25.32
N GLY A 56 -0.18 2.39 -25.93
CA GLY A 56 0.97 1.51 -26.06
C GLY A 56 1.17 0.63 -24.80
N LEU A 57 2.42 0.20 -24.59
CA LEU A 57 2.76 -0.58 -23.39
C LEU A 57 2.75 0.30 -22.16
N THR A 58 1.98 -0.09 -21.16
CA THR A 58 1.98 0.51 -19.83
C THR A 58 2.65 -0.43 -18.84
N LYS A 59 3.62 0.08 -18.06
CA LYS A 59 4.31 -0.64 -16.97
C LYS A 59 4.03 0.03 -15.65
N ARG A 60 3.85 -0.76 -14.62
CA ARG A 60 3.62 -0.28 -13.24
C ARG A 60 4.51 -1.04 -12.30
N GLU A 61 5.04 -0.35 -11.30
CA GLU A 61 5.78 -0.93 -10.19
C GLU A 61 5.26 -0.34 -8.88
N ALA A 62 5.24 -1.14 -7.83
CA ALA A 62 4.86 -0.71 -6.50
C ALA A 62 5.70 -1.42 -5.43
N PHE A 63 6.11 -0.68 -4.41
CA PHE A 63 6.79 -1.21 -3.23
C PHE A 63 6.55 -0.34 -2.02
N PHE A 64 6.76 -0.90 -0.84
CA PHE A 64 6.80 -0.16 0.41
C PHE A 64 8.22 -0.18 0.98
N SER A 65 8.92 0.96 0.93
CA SER A 65 10.26 1.08 1.49
C SER A 65 10.19 1.13 3.02
N TYR A 66 10.63 0.07 3.68
CA TYR A 66 10.70 0.02 5.14
C TYR A 66 11.70 1.06 5.70
N PRO A 67 12.93 1.20 5.16
CA PRO A 67 13.88 2.19 5.69
C PRO A 67 13.41 3.64 5.57
N ASP A 68 12.54 3.94 4.60
CA ASP A 68 12.05 5.29 4.34
C ASP A 68 10.61 5.49 4.83
N ASN A 69 9.90 4.41 5.20
CA ASN A 69 8.49 4.39 5.57
C ASN A 69 7.60 5.10 4.52
N VAL A 70 7.81 4.77 3.25
CA VAL A 70 7.07 5.33 2.12
C VAL A 70 6.59 4.22 1.19
N PHE A 71 5.34 4.30 0.78
CA PHE A 71 4.84 3.56 -0.36
C PHE A 71 5.14 4.35 -1.63
N ALA A 72 5.72 3.68 -2.61
CA ALA A 72 6.02 4.24 -3.91
C ALA A 72 5.33 3.42 -5.00
N TYR A 73 4.65 4.11 -5.90
CA TYR A 73 4.04 3.54 -7.08
C TYR A 73 4.48 4.35 -8.29
N ARG A 74 4.91 3.66 -9.35
CA ARG A 74 5.31 4.28 -10.61
C ARG A 74 4.51 3.69 -11.74
N VAL A 75 4.09 4.54 -12.66
CA VAL A 75 3.51 4.16 -13.95
C VAL A 75 4.29 4.81 -15.07
N GLU A 76 4.58 4.04 -16.11
CA GLU A 76 5.21 4.48 -17.36
C GLU A 76 4.40 3.98 -18.55
N THR A 77 4.34 4.78 -19.61
CA THR A 77 3.56 4.50 -20.81
C THR A 77 4.31 5.00 -22.05
N GLU A 78 4.12 4.34 -23.19
CA GLU A 78 4.78 4.70 -24.45
C GLU A 78 4.18 5.95 -25.09
N LYS A 79 2.92 6.27 -24.81
CA LYS A 79 2.24 7.47 -25.28
C LYS A 79 1.63 8.20 -24.11
N PRO A 80 1.60 9.55 -24.14
CA PRO A 80 1.04 10.33 -23.06
C PRO A 80 -0.40 9.94 -22.74
N LYS A 81 -0.71 9.85 -21.46
CA LYS A 81 -2.06 9.57 -20.98
C LYS A 81 -2.40 10.32 -19.69
N ASP A 82 -3.68 10.33 -19.39
CA ASP A 82 -4.20 10.95 -18.18
C ASP A 82 -4.37 9.92 -17.07
N LEU A 83 -4.22 10.35 -15.84
CA LEU A 83 -4.55 9.59 -14.65
C LEU A 83 -5.12 10.49 -13.56
N LYS A 84 -5.88 9.89 -12.64
CA LYS A 84 -6.39 10.56 -11.45
C LYS A 84 -5.95 9.82 -10.20
N VAL A 85 -5.61 10.59 -9.18
CA VAL A 85 -5.28 10.08 -7.85
C VAL A 85 -6.24 10.70 -6.84
N ARG A 86 -6.99 9.85 -6.15
CA ARG A 86 -7.90 10.26 -5.08
C ARG A 86 -7.75 9.39 -3.85
N ALA A 87 -8.04 9.97 -2.71
CA ALA A 87 -8.05 9.28 -1.43
C ALA A 87 -9.48 9.24 -0.87
N VAL A 88 -9.77 8.18 -0.11
CA VAL A 88 -11.04 8.01 0.60
C VAL A 88 -10.73 7.57 2.03
N ILE A 89 -11.45 8.12 3.00
CA ILE A 89 -11.45 7.63 4.37
C ILE A 89 -12.64 6.66 4.48
N PRO A 90 -12.40 5.35 4.54
CA PRO A 90 -13.48 4.38 4.59
C PRO A 90 -14.19 4.44 5.95
N TYR A 91 -15.46 4.09 5.96
CA TYR A 91 -16.33 4.03 7.15
C TYR A 91 -16.50 5.35 7.90
N LEU A 92 -16.18 6.50 7.27
CA LEU A 92 -16.41 7.81 7.86
C LEU A 92 -17.90 8.02 8.13
N GLY A 93 -18.25 8.27 9.41
CA GLY A 93 -19.65 8.49 9.81
C GLY A 93 -20.55 7.25 9.77
N VAL A 94 -20.06 6.08 9.43
CA VAL A 94 -20.84 4.84 9.43
C VAL A 94 -20.94 4.29 10.84
N ARG A 95 -22.17 4.25 11.38
CA ARG A 95 -22.45 3.74 12.72
C ARG A 95 -22.18 2.24 12.79
N GLY A 96 -21.33 1.80 13.72
CA GLY A 96 -21.07 0.37 13.97
C GLY A 96 -19.98 -0.26 13.09
N ALA A 97 -19.48 0.42 12.08
CA ALA A 97 -18.33 -0.07 11.31
C ALA A 97 -17.02 0.15 12.07
N ASP A 98 -17.04 1.09 12.98
CA ASP A 98 -15.96 1.40 13.88
C ASP A 98 -16.53 1.83 15.23
N ASP A 99 -15.86 1.48 16.25
CA ASP A 99 -16.31 1.63 17.63
C ASP A 99 -16.26 3.08 18.13
N GLY A 100 -16.80 4.00 17.44
CA GLY A 100 -16.92 5.31 18.05
C GLY A 100 -16.68 6.50 17.17
N GLY A 101 -17.09 6.40 15.97
CA GLY A 101 -17.22 7.57 15.15
C GLY A 101 -15.88 8.11 14.71
N ARG A 102 -15.24 7.35 13.81
CA ARG A 102 -14.08 7.85 13.08
C ARG A 102 -14.37 9.21 12.50
N THR A 103 -13.48 10.15 12.75
CA THR A 103 -13.47 11.47 12.12
C THR A 103 -12.33 11.58 11.14
N GLY A 104 -12.47 12.40 10.14
CA GLY A 104 -11.37 12.69 9.23
C GLY A 104 -11.77 13.66 8.12
N GLU A 105 -10.77 14.29 7.57
CA GLU A 105 -10.87 15.27 6.50
C GLU A 105 -9.81 14.99 5.44
N ILE A 106 -10.12 15.32 4.21
CA ILE A 106 -9.22 15.20 3.06
C ILE A 106 -9.03 16.61 2.50
N PHE A 107 -7.78 17.03 2.40
CA PHE A 107 -7.38 18.30 1.81
C PHE A 107 -6.53 18.03 0.58
N ALA A 108 -6.77 18.72 -0.50
CA ALA A 108 -5.94 18.65 -1.71
C ALA A 108 -5.51 20.06 -2.10
N ASN A 109 -4.21 20.30 -2.06
CA ASN A 109 -3.58 21.56 -2.44
C ASN A 109 -2.14 21.32 -2.93
N ASP A 110 -1.62 22.22 -3.74
CA ASP A 110 -0.23 22.23 -4.24
C ASP A 110 0.26 20.88 -4.79
N GLY A 111 -0.68 20.08 -5.34
CA GLY A 111 -0.36 18.73 -5.89
C GLY A 111 -0.08 17.65 -4.85
N CYS A 112 -0.59 17.85 -3.64
CA CYS A 112 -0.56 16.90 -2.54
C CYS A 112 -1.98 16.68 -2.02
N ILE A 113 -2.32 15.44 -1.65
CA ILE A 113 -3.51 15.11 -0.86
C ILE A 113 -3.04 14.83 0.56
N GLU A 114 -3.66 15.50 1.52
CA GLU A 114 -3.45 15.30 2.94
C GLU A 114 -4.73 14.73 3.56
N ILE A 115 -4.57 13.71 4.39
CA ILE A 115 -5.65 13.04 5.10
C ILE A 115 -5.33 13.09 6.59
N LYS A 116 -6.25 13.66 7.37
CA LYS A 116 -6.12 13.72 8.84
C LYS A 116 -7.39 13.25 9.51
N GLY A 117 -7.25 12.55 10.61
CA GLY A 117 -8.41 12.14 11.37
C GLY A 117 -8.10 11.52 12.70
N THR A 118 -9.15 11.11 13.39
CA THR A 118 -9.06 10.48 14.71
C THR A 118 -10.02 9.30 14.83
N LEU A 119 -9.65 8.39 15.72
CA LEU A 119 -10.52 7.37 16.29
C LEU A 119 -10.66 7.65 17.79
N PRO A 120 -11.66 8.46 18.20
CA PRO A 120 -11.75 8.99 19.58
C PRO A 120 -11.84 7.93 20.66
N SER A 121 -12.54 6.81 20.40
CA SER A 121 -12.66 5.68 21.33
C SER A 121 -11.32 5.08 21.72
N ARG A 122 -10.32 5.18 20.83
CA ARG A 122 -8.97 4.65 21.03
C ARG A 122 -7.92 5.73 21.31
N ASN A 123 -8.32 6.98 21.41
CA ASN A 123 -7.39 8.12 21.49
C ASN A 123 -6.35 8.08 20.37
N LEU A 124 -6.74 7.63 19.19
CA LEU A 124 -5.85 7.46 18.04
C LEU A 124 -6.02 8.61 17.07
N SER A 125 -4.95 9.29 16.73
CA SER A 125 -4.87 10.18 15.57
C SER A 125 -4.12 9.50 14.42
N TYR A 126 -4.46 9.86 13.20
CA TYR A 126 -3.79 9.40 11.99
C TYR A 126 -3.60 10.54 11.01
N ASP A 127 -2.52 10.47 10.27
CA ASP A 127 -2.18 11.40 9.20
C ASP A 127 -1.61 10.63 8.01
N ALA A 128 -1.93 11.06 6.81
CA ALA A 128 -1.32 10.56 5.58
C ALA A 128 -1.18 11.68 4.55
N LYS A 129 -0.13 11.60 3.74
CA LYS A 129 0.11 12.52 2.63
C LYS A 129 0.44 11.76 1.37
N VAL A 130 -0.18 12.19 0.27
CA VAL A 130 0.03 11.64 -1.07
C VAL A 130 0.58 12.74 -1.96
N ALA A 131 1.74 12.51 -2.55
CA ALA A 131 2.33 13.42 -3.53
C ALA A 131 2.46 12.72 -4.89
N VAL A 132 2.28 13.47 -5.97
CA VAL A 132 2.45 12.99 -7.35
C VAL A 132 3.54 13.79 -8.03
N ILE A 133 4.54 13.09 -8.56
CA ILE A 133 5.62 13.61 -9.40
C ILE A 133 5.35 13.10 -10.82
N THR A 134 5.36 13.98 -11.80
CA THR A 134 5.05 13.62 -13.19
C THR A 134 5.75 14.54 -14.18
N ASP A 135 5.93 14.08 -15.40
CA ASP A 135 6.35 14.86 -16.55
C ASP A 135 5.17 15.53 -17.29
N GLY A 136 3.94 15.17 -16.92
CA GLY A 136 2.72 15.78 -17.44
C GLY A 136 2.23 16.99 -16.65
N GLU A 137 1.09 17.54 -17.04
CA GLU A 137 0.42 18.63 -16.34
C GLU A 137 -0.33 18.10 -15.11
N LYS A 138 -0.14 18.73 -13.96
CA LYS A 138 -0.78 18.35 -12.70
C LYS A 138 -1.69 19.47 -12.18
N THR A 139 -2.95 19.12 -11.91
CA THR A 139 -3.96 20.03 -11.33
C THR A 139 -4.70 19.38 -10.18
N ILE A 140 -5.35 20.19 -9.35
CA ILE A 140 -6.30 19.71 -8.34
C ILE A 140 -7.70 20.01 -8.85
N GLU A 141 -8.54 18.98 -8.92
CA GLU A 141 -9.93 19.07 -9.36
C GLU A 141 -10.81 18.26 -8.40
N ASN A 142 -11.79 18.90 -7.79
CA ASN A 142 -12.74 18.26 -6.85
C ASN A 142 -12.08 17.47 -5.70
N GLY A 143 -10.91 17.93 -5.22
CA GLY A 143 -10.16 17.22 -4.16
C GLY A 143 -9.31 16.05 -4.65
N GLU A 144 -9.19 15.86 -5.94
CA GLU A 144 -8.37 14.83 -6.59
C GLU A 144 -7.16 15.44 -7.28
N ILE A 145 -6.06 14.72 -7.38
CA ILE A 145 -4.94 15.10 -8.26
C ILE A 145 -5.23 14.54 -9.65
N VAL A 146 -5.35 15.43 -10.62
CA VAL A 146 -5.50 15.06 -12.02
C VAL A 146 -4.20 15.32 -12.75
N VAL A 147 -3.68 14.31 -13.39
CA VAL A 147 -2.48 14.39 -14.23
C VAL A 147 -2.91 14.21 -15.69
N ARG A 148 -2.45 15.10 -16.56
CA ARG A 148 -2.75 15.07 -18.00
C ARG A 148 -1.48 14.94 -18.81
N ASN A 149 -1.59 14.21 -19.90
CA ASN A 149 -0.56 14.13 -20.92
C ASN A 149 0.81 13.66 -20.37
N ALA A 150 0.82 12.68 -19.46
CA ALA A 150 2.02 12.17 -18.85
C ALA A 150 2.52 10.86 -19.48
N LEU A 151 3.83 10.74 -19.66
CA LEU A 151 4.51 9.49 -19.97
C LEU A 151 4.90 8.72 -18.70
N CYS A 152 5.15 9.47 -17.61
CA CYS A 152 5.54 8.92 -16.33
C CYS A 152 4.85 9.64 -15.17
N ALA A 153 4.38 8.88 -14.19
CA ALA A 153 3.95 9.41 -12.91
C ALA A 153 4.44 8.52 -11.77
N VAL A 154 4.92 9.16 -10.70
CA VAL A 154 5.29 8.52 -9.45
C VAL A 154 4.37 9.04 -8.36
N ILE A 155 3.72 8.15 -7.64
CA ILE A 155 2.85 8.43 -6.50
C ILE A 155 3.58 7.98 -5.24
N LEU A 156 3.80 8.90 -4.32
CA LEU A 156 4.38 8.63 -3.01
C LEU A 156 3.30 8.80 -1.94
N LEU A 157 3.12 7.78 -1.10
CA LEU A 157 2.23 7.82 0.06
C LEU A 157 3.04 7.60 1.32
N VAL A 158 2.93 8.53 2.25
CA VAL A 158 3.46 8.42 3.62
C VAL A 158 2.30 8.49 4.58
N PHE A 159 2.33 7.66 5.61
CA PHE A 159 1.31 7.67 6.66
C PHE A 159 1.89 7.25 8.00
N ASP A 160 1.23 7.66 9.07
CA ASP A 160 1.53 7.22 10.43
C ASP A 160 0.31 7.43 11.34
N THR A 161 0.40 6.89 12.54
CA THR A 161 -0.63 7.04 13.58
C THR A 161 0.04 7.39 14.92
N SER A 162 -0.75 7.88 15.85
CA SER A 162 -0.31 8.08 17.24
C SER A 162 -0.21 6.78 18.05
N TYR A 163 -0.31 5.61 17.39
CA TYR A 163 -0.15 4.33 18.08
C TYR A 163 1.32 4.07 18.43
N LYS A 164 1.57 3.73 19.70
CA LYS A 164 2.86 3.27 20.18
C LYS A 164 2.68 1.94 20.91
N LEU A 165 3.36 0.89 20.44
CA LEU A 165 3.32 -0.40 21.12
C LEU A 165 4.05 -0.31 22.46
N CYS A 166 3.32 -0.33 23.57
CA CYS A 166 3.86 -0.30 24.91
C CYS A 166 2.83 -0.90 25.89
N PRO A 167 3.24 -1.27 27.13
CA PRO A 167 2.34 -1.87 28.12
C PRO A 167 1.11 -1.01 28.43
N GLU A 168 1.25 0.30 28.46
CA GLU A 168 0.14 1.22 28.71
C GLU A 168 -0.89 1.18 27.59
N ALA A 169 -0.48 1.27 26.33
CA ALA A 169 -1.39 1.17 25.20
C ALA A 169 -2.12 -0.18 25.17
N PHE A 170 -1.42 -1.25 25.52
CA PHE A 170 -2.00 -2.58 25.60
C PHE A 170 -3.04 -2.71 26.73
N SER A 171 -2.74 -2.19 27.92
CA SER A 171 -3.63 -2.30 29.08
C SER A 171 -4.85 -1.38 29.00
N THR A 172 -4.70 -0.22 28.40
CA THR A 172 -5.80 0.77 28.26
C THR A 172 -6.59 0.63 26.97
N HIS A 173 -6.07 -0.11 25.98
CA HIS A 173 -6.57 -0.17 24.60
C HIS A 173 -6.68 1.22 23.93
N ARG A 174 -5.78 2.13 24.28
CA ARG A 174 -5.73 3.51 23.78
C ARG A 174 -4.35 3.84 23.26
N ALA A 175 -4.28 4.65 22.22
CA ALA A 175 -3.02 5.16 21.73
C ALA A 175 -2.42 6.16 22.72
N VAL A 176 -1.11 6.10 22.90
CA VAL A 176 -0.32 6.93 23.84
C VAL A 176 0.84 7.64 23.14
N GLY A 177 0.96 7.53 21.83
CA GLY A 177 1.98 8.21 21.05
C GLY A 177 1.62 9.65 20.71
N GLU A 178 2.58 10.33 20.11
CA GLU A 178 2.47 11.72 19.68
C GLU A 178 1.66 11.85 18.41
N ASP A 179 1.19 13.07 18.12
CA ASP A 179 0.53 13.40 16.85
C ASP A 179 1.47 13.10 15.67
N PRO A 180 1.02 12.36 14.64
CA PRO A 180 1.89 11.92 13.54
C PRO A 180 2.18 13.00 12.50
N THR A 181 1.54 14.15 12.53
CA THR A 181 1.53 15.15 11.46
C THR A 181 2.92 15.60 11.04
N GLU A 182 3.78 16.01 11.99
CA GLU A 182 5.14 16.48 11.68
C GLU A 182 6.02 15.35 11.13
N LYS A 183 5.85 14.15 11.64
CA LYS A 183 6.59 12.97 11.23
C LYS A 183 6.22 12.55 9.79
N VAL A 184 4.94 12.58 9.44
CA VAL A 184 4.45 12.32 8.09
C VAL A 184 4.95 13.38 7.12
N ALA A 185 4.88 14.67 7.49
CA ALA A 185 5.37 15.75 6.66
C ALA A 185 6.87 15.65 6.38
N SER A 186 7.67 15.42 7.41
CA SER A 186 9.13 15.29 7.28
C SER A 186 9.55 14.08 6.43
N ARG A 187 8.86 12.95 6.55
CA ARG A 187 9.09 11.75 5.73
C ARG A 187 8.77 12.00 4.27
N LEU A 188 7.64 12.67 3.97
CA LEU A 188 7.31 13.00 2.58
C LEU A 188 8.37 13.90 1.95
N VAL A 189 8.81 14.95 2.65
CA VAL A 189 9.89 15.84 2.17
C VAL A 189 11.18 15.05 1.91
N ALA A 190 11.55 14.14 2.80
CA ALA A 190 12.72 13.29 2.62
C ALA A 190 12.58 12.36 1.41
N ALA A 191 11.40 11.74 1.23
CA ALA A 191 11.12 10.85 0.10
C ALA A 191 11.15 11.61 -1.24
N LEU A 192 10.56 12.80 -1.30
CA LEU A 192 10.61 13.67 -2.48
C LEU A 192 12.04 14.06 -2.85
N LYS A 193 12.87 14.37 -1.84
CA LYS A 193 14.29 14.71 -2.04
C LYS A 193 15.11 13.52 -2.54
N LEU A 194 14.85 12.31 -2.07
CA LEU A 194 15.54 11.10 -2.52
C LEU A 194 15.16 10.74 -3.97
N GLY A 195 13.89 10.88 -4.32
CA GLY A 195 13.35 10.47 -5.62
C GLY A 195 13.15 8.96 -5.73
N TYR A 196 12.39 8.56 -6.75
CA TYR A 196 11.93 7.18 -6.93
C TYR A 196 13.07 6.15 -7.01
N GLU A 197 14.08 6.41 -7.85
CA GLU A 197 15.16 5.44 -8.08
C GLU A 197 15.95 5.16 -6.79
N LYS A 198 16.22 6.19 -6.00
CA LYS A 198 16.95 6.01 -4.75
C LYS A 198 16.12 5.32 -3.68
N LEU A 199 14.82 5.59 -3.63
CA LEU A 199 13.88 4.86 -2.76
C LEU A 199 13.83 3.38 -3.14
N LYS A 200 13.75 3.07 -4.44
CA LYS A 200 13.75 1.70 -4.96
C LYS A 200 15.05 0.96 -4.62
N GLU A 201 16.20 1.59 -4.84
CA GLU A 201 17.51 1.03 -4.49
C GLU A 201 17.61 0.69 -3.00
N ARG A 202 17.18 1.60 -2.12
CA ARG A 202 17.20 1.40 -0.66
C ARG A 202 16.24 0.30 -0.22
N HIS A 203 15.04 0.26 -0.80
CA HIS A 203 14.08 -0.79 -0.58
C HIS A 203 14.64 -2.16 -0.95
N ILE A 204 15.19 -2.31 -2.16
CA ILE A 204 15.78 -3.58 -2.63
C ILE A 204 16.92 -4.00 -1.71
N ALA A 205 17.83 -3.09 -1.35
CA ALA A 205 18.96 -3.41 -0.49
C ALA A 205 18.51 -3.92 0.89
N ASP A 206 17.52 -3.28 1.51
CA ASP A 206 16.95 -3.70 2.79
C ASP A 206 16.22 -5.05 2.66
N PHE A 207 15.29 -5.16 1.75
CA PHE A 207 14.45 -6.34 1.56
C PHE A 207 15.28 -7.58 1.21
N SER A 208 16.17 -7.46 0.23
CA SER A 208 17.03 -8.58 -0.22
C SER A 208 18.03 -9.01 0.87
N SER A 209 18.43 -8.12 1.78
CA SER A 209 19.29 -8.46 2.91
C SER A 209 18.64 -9.48 3.85
N ILE A 210 17.32 -9.51 3.90
CA ILE A 210 16.52 -10.44 4.69
C ILE A 210 16.17 -11.68 3.86
N MET A 211 15.62 -11.49 2.67
CA MET A 211 15.16 -12.59 1.81
C MET A 211 16.28 -13.54 1.39
N ASN A 212 17.48 -13.02 1.10
CA ASN A 212 18.61 -13.83 0.69
C ASN A 212 19.25 -14.67 1.81
N ARG A 213 18.69 -14.64 3.04
CA ARG A 213 19.17 -15.47 4.16
C ARG A 213 18.67 -16.92 4.06
N VAL A 214 17.60 -17.15 3.34
CA VAL A 214 16.99 -18.47 3.16
C VAL A 214 16.77 -18.69 1.68
N GLU A 215 17.28 -19.80 1.19
CA GLU A 215 16.99 -20.33 -0.14
C GLU A 215 16.34 -21.70 0.04
N PHE A 216 15.25 -21.93 -0.67
CA PHE A 216 14.49 -23.17 -0.61
C PHE A 216 14.21 -23.62 -2.05
N ASP A 217 14.59 -24.84 -2.39
CA ASP A 217 14.40 -25.44 -3.71
C ASP A 217 13.96 -26.89 -3.52
N ILE A 218 12.73 -27.22 -3.90
CA ILE A 218 12.20 -28.58 -3.91
C ILE A 218 12.16 -29.18 -5.31
N GLY A 219 12.85 -28.59 -6.26
CA GLY A 219 13.00 -29.10 -7.61
C GLY A 219 11.97 -28.59 -8.61
N GLY A 220 11.12 -27.62 -8.22
CA GLY A 220 10.21 -26.94 -9.14
C GLY A 220 10.97 -26.22 -10.26
N ARG A 221 10.40 -26.18 -11.44
CA ARG A 221 10.98 -25.44 -12.58
C ARG A 221 9.88 -24.70 -13.31
N TYR A 222 10.12 -23.42 -13.55
CA TYR A 222 9.22 -22.60 -14.34
C TYR A 222 9.15 -23.12 -15.79
N ASP A 223 7.96 -23.46 -16.25
CA ASP A 223 7.68 -24.01 -17.57
C ASP A 223 6.92 -23.06 -18.50
N GLY A 224 6.74 -21.82 -18.09
CA GLY A 224 6.05 -20.78 -18.86
C GLY A 224 4.57 -20.63 -18.55
N ARG A 225 4.00 -21.51 -17.72
CA ARG A 225 2.60 -21.42 -17.30
C ARG A 225 2.40 -20.35 -16.22
N THR A 226 1.21 -19.76 -16.21
CA THR A 226 0.81 -18.81 -15.17
C THR A 226 0.39 -19.53 -13.87
N THR A 227 0.36 -18.83 -12.74
CA THR A 227 -0.03 -19.44 -11.45
C THR A 227 -1.46 -19.97 -11.47
N ASP A 228 -2.38 -19.34 -12.18
CA ASP A 228 -3.76 -19.82 -12.32
C ASP A 228 -3.87 -21.07 -13.20
N GLU A 229 -3.04 -21.24 -14.22
CA GLU A 229 -2.92 -22.47 -14.99
C GLU A 229 -2.35 -23.62 -14.15
N LEU A 230 -1.28 -23.36 -13.40
CA LEU A 230 -0.71 -24.34 -12.47
C LEU A 230 -1.71 -24.74 -11.39
N LEU A 231 -2.41 -23.78 -10.80
CA LEU A 231 -3.43 -24.03 -9.78
C LEU A 231 -4.61 -24.85 -10.32
N SER A 232 -5.01 -24.62 -11.56
CA SER A 232 -6.07 -25.38 -12.23
C SER A 232 -5.62 -26.84 -12.44
N SER A 233 -4.41 -27.05 -12.94
CA SER A 233 -3.82 -28.37 -13.11
C SER A 233 -3.67 -29.12 -11.77
N TYR A 234 -3.22 -28.44 -10.73
CA TYR A 234 -3.10 -29.01 -9.38
C TYR A 234 -4.47 -29.48 -8.82
N LYS A 235 -5.53 -28.68 -9.04
CA LYS A 235 -6.91 -29.06 -8.63
C LYS A 235 -7.45 -30.28 -9.40
N GLU A 236 -6.95 -30.53 -10.60
CA GLU A 236 -7.26 -31.73 -11.38
C GLU A 236 -6.47 -32.96 -10.91
N GLY A 237 -5.59 -32.81 -9.92
CA GLY A 237 -4.82 -33.90 -9.33
C GLY A 237 -3.45 -34.12 -9.97
N ASN A 238 -2.96 -33.19 -10.78
CA ASN A 238 -1.60 -33.25 -11.30
C ASN A 238 -0.60 -32.73 -10.24
N ASP A 239 0.59 -33.29 -10.29
CA ASP A 239 1.72 -32.85 -9.48
C ASP A 239 2.35 -31.58 -10.09
N GLU A 240 2.43 -30.51 -9.33
CA GLU A 240 2.92 -29.21 -9.78
C GLU A 240 4.01 -28.67 -8.84
N PRO A 241 5.24 -29.21 -8.91
CA PRO A 241 6.32 -28.86 -7.98
C PRO A 241 6.64 -27.37 -7.94
N TYR A 242 6.50 -26.65 -9.07
CA TYR A 242 6.73 -25.20 -9.12
C TYR A 242 5.66 -24.40 -8.37
N LEU A 243 4.43 -24.89 -8.28
CA LEU A 243 3.38 -24.29 -7.47
C LEU A 243 3.57 -24.56 -5.98
N GLU A 244 4.15 -25.71 -5.65
CA GLU A 244 4.40 -26.16 -4.27
C GLU A 244 5.64 -25.48 -3.65
N GLU A 245 6.59 -25.05 -4.46
CA GLU A 245 7.80 -24.32 -4.06
C GLU A 245 7.49 -22.87 -3.63
#